data_cc6ef0657592b67f30110fb1f9628c4d
#
_entry.id   cc6ef0657592b67f30110fb1f9628c4d
#
_cell.length_a   1.000
_cell.length_b   1.000
_cell.length_c   1.000
_cell.angle_alpha   90.00
_cell.angle_beta   90.00
_cell.angle_gamma   90.00
#
_symmetry.space_group_name_H-M   'P 1'
#
loop_
_entity.id
_entity.type
_entity.pdbx_description
1 polymer ?
#
loop_
_entity_poly.entity_id
_entity_poly.type
_entity_poly.pdbx_seq_one_letter_code
_entity_poly.pdbx_strand_id
1 'polypeptide(L)'
;GEKRVPVRLNVLGLHNVSNAMAALAAAEESGIPMENAAAALEEFRGFQHRQQIFEKDGITVLDDTYNASPVSMKAAIEVLAGLDRKGRHIAVLADMKELGEETERFHYEVGAFLKDFPVDVLVTCGELAARIGDGAEEWGGAGSVRRFLDREEMADFLKGCLQPGDCVLFKGSNSMGLSKVAERFYA
;
A
#
# COMPACT_ATOMS: atom_id res chain seq x y z
N GLY A 1 34.48 -1.49 21.66
CA GLY A 1 33.88 -2.27 20.57
C GLY A 1 32.56 -1.65 20.22
N GLU A 2 32.19 -1.64 18.96
CA GLU A 2 30.89 -1.19 18.51
C GLU A 2 29.81 -2.08 19.14
N LYS A 3 28.87 -1.46 19.89
CA LYS A 3 27.75 -2.17 20.47
C LYS A 3 26.69 -2.35 19.39
N ARG A 4 26.28 -3.59 19.14
CA ARG A 4 25.22 -3.91 18.17
C ARG A 4 23.97 -4.31 18.92
N VAL A 5 22.86 -3.63 18.63
CA VAL A 5 21.55 -3.95 19.20
C VAL A 5 20.66 -4.45 18.06
N PRO A 6 20.14 -5.69 18.11
CA PRO A 6 19.20 -6.18 17.13
C PRO A 6 17.87 -5.44 17.28
N VAL A 7 17.23 -5.12 16.16
CA VAL A 7 15.92 -4.46 16.11
C VAL A 7 14.99 -5.32 15.25
N ARG A 8 13.84 -5.66 15.79
CA ARG A 8 12.77 -6.35 15.07
C ARG A 8 11.61 -5.39 14.84
N LEU A 9 11.13 -5.32 13.60
CA LEU A 9 9.96 -4.52 13.24
C LEU A 9 8.79 -5.43 12.91
N ASN A 10 7.61 -5.08 13.43
CA ASN A 10 6.35 -5.77 13.11
C ASN A 10 5.51 -4.97 12.11
N VAL A 11 6.17 -4.18 11.27
CA VAL A 11 5.60 -3.43 10.14
C VAL A 11 6.38 -3.75 8.87
N LEU A 12 5.69 -3.72 7.72
CA LEU A 12 6.26 -4.12 6.44
C LEU A 12 6.91 -2.94 5.70
N GLY A 13 7.75 -3.29 4.73
CA GLY A 13 8.35 -2.36 3.77
C GLY A 13 9.67 -1.73 4.22
N LEU A 14 10.59 -1.58 3.28
CA LEU A 14 11.93 -1.01 3.53
C LEU A 14 11.88 0.43 4.04
N HIS A 15 10.86 1.20 3.67
CA HIS A 15 10.68 2.56 4.18
C HIS A 15 10.47 2.57 5.71
N ASN A 16 9.89 1.52 6.32
CA ASN A 16 9.77 1.41 7.77
C ASN A 16 11.10 1.10 8.46
N VAL A 17 12.06 0.53 7.76
CA VAL A 17 13.45 0.44 8.27
C VAL A 17 14.05 1.85 8.42
N SER A 18 13.88 2.69 7.40
CA SER A 18 14.34 4.10 7.45
C SER A 18 13.63 4.89 8.57
N ASN A 19 12.32 4.69 8.74
CA ASN A 19 11.55 5.31 9.83
C ASN A 19 12.05 4.85 11.20
N ALA A 20 12.32 3.55 11.36
CA ALA A 20 12.88 3.01 12.60
C ALA A 20 14.28 3.56 12.90
N MET A 21 15.14 3.69 11.89
CA MET A 21 16.46 4.30 12.06
C MET A 21 16.36 5.76 12.52
N ALA A 22 15.44 6.53 11.97
CA ALA A 22 15.21 7.91 12.40
C ALA A 22 14.69 7.97 13.85
N ALA A 23 13.79 7.06 14.24
CA ALA A 23 13.27 6.96 15.59
C ALA A 23 14.39 6.57 16.59
N LEU A 24 15.26 5.62 16.23
CA LEU A 24 16.40 5.22 17.06
C LEU A 24 17.42 6.35 17.23
N ALA A 25 17.72 7.10 16.17
CA ALA A 25 18.60 8.26 16.24
C ALA A 25 18.02 9.34 17.17
N ALA A 26 16.73 9.62 17.07
CA ALA A 26 16.06 10.57 17.96
C ALA A 26 16.05 10.09 19.41
N ALA A 27 15.90 8.80 19.67
CA ALA A 27 15.96 8.20 21.00
C ALA A 27 17.37 8.33 21.59
N GLU A 28 18.42 8.07 20.82
CA GLU A 28 19.81 8.22 21.23
C GLU A 28 20.12 9.67 21.63
N GLU A 29 19.76 10.64 20.80
CA GLU A 29 19.91 12.07 21.09
C GLU A 29 19.12 12.52 22.34
N SER A 30 18.02 11.83 22.64
CA SER A 30 17.20 12.06 23.84
C SER A 30 17.71 11.32 25.07
N GLY A 31 18.83 10.62 25.00
CA GLY A 31 19.43 9.86 26.10
C GLY A 31 18.69 8.57 26.47
N ILE A 32 17.82 8.06 25.58
CA ILE A 32 17.11 6.79 25.79
C ILE A 32 18.08 5.63 25.44
N PRO A 33 18.26 4.65 26.35
CA PRO A 33 19.07 3.47 26.06
C PRO A 33 18.59 2.76 24.79
N MET A 34 19.51 2.41 23.90
CA MET A 34 19.20 1.83 22.59
C MET A 34 18.40 0.52 22.69
N GLU A 35 18.63 -0.26 23.75
CA GLU A 35 17.88 -1.49 24.01
C GLU A 35 16.40 -1.20 24.32
N ASN A 36 16.11 -0.11 25.05
CA ASN A 36 14.74 0.30 25.34
C ASN A 36 14.04 0.80 24.09
N ALA A 37 14.74 1.57 23.25
CA ALA A 37 14.21 2.05 21.99
C ALA A 37 13.93 0.88 21.02
N ALA A 38 14.82 -0.11 20.95
CA ALA A 38 14.63 -1.32 20.14
C ALA A 38 13.42 -2.14 20.62
N ALA A 39 13.26 -2.32 21.94
CA ALA A 39 12.11 -3.01 22.51
C ALA A 39 10.79 -2.30 22.20
N ALA A 40 10.75 -0.96 22.30
CA ALA A 40 9.56 -0.17 21.95
C ALA A 40 9.19 -0.32 20.47
N LEU A 41 10.17 -0.37 19.57
CA LEU A 41 9.93 -0.61 18.13
C LEU A 41 9.40 -2.03 17.87
N GLU A 42 9.80 -3.03 18.65
CA GLU A 42 9.26 -4.39 18.52
C GLU A 42 7.79 -4.48 18.98
N GLU A 43 7.35 -3.62 19.88
CA GLU A 43 5.96 -3.53 20.30
C GLU A 43 5.06 -2.78 19.33
N PHE A 44 5.66 -1.95 18.45
CA PHE A 44 4.92 -1.13 17.49
C PHE A 44 4.25 -1.99 16.42
N ARG A 45 2.94 -1.82 16.22
CA ARG A 45 2.10 -2.57 15.26
C ARG A 45 1.59 -1.72 14.09
N GLY A 46 2.14 -0.52 13.91
CA GLY A 46 1.69 0.43 12.91
C GLY A 46 0.49 1.27 13.36
N PHE A 47 -0.06 2.02 12.43
CA PHE A 47 -1.26 2.86 12.60
C PHE A 47 -2.40 2.30 11.75
N GLN A 48 -3.64 2.62 12.14
CA GLN A 48 -4.83 2.26 11.40
C GLN A 48 -4.74 2.77 9.94
N HIS A 49 -5.12 1.90 9.01
CA HIS A 49 -5.08 2.17 7.56
C HIS A 49 -3.70 2.52 6.99
N ARG A 50 -2.62 2.11 7.67
CA ARG A 50 -1.23 2.25 7.20
C ARG A 50 -0.57 0.88 7.13
N GLN A 51 -0.64 0.27 5.94
CA GLN A 51 -0.06 -1.04 5.61
C GLN A 51 -0.43 -2.15 6.60
N GLN A 52 -1.68 -2.15 7.07
CA GLN A 52 -2.21 -3.22 7.90
C GLN A 52 -2.60 -4.42 7.03
N ILE A 53 -2.26 -5.61 7.50
CA ILE A 53 -2.64 -6.86 6.85
C ILE A 53 -3.74 -7.53 7.64
N PHE A 54 -4.78 -7.93 6.93
CA PHE A 54 -5.91 -8.68 7.44
C PHE A 54 -6.12 -9.93 6.58
N GLU A 55 -6.55 -11.02 7.20
CA GLU A 55 -6.95 -12.23 6.48
C GLU A 55 -8.41 -12.55 6.82
N LYS A 56 -9.23 -12.69 5.78
CA LYS A 56 -10.63 -13.10 5.91
C LYS A 56 -11.07 -13.91 4.68
N ASP A 57 -11.76 -15.01 4.91
CA ASP A 57 -12.27 -15.90 3.87
C ASP A 57 -11.20 -16.37 2.86
N GLY A 58 -9.95 -16.49 3.32
CA GLY A 58 -8.80 -16.86 2.51
C GLY A 58 -8.24 -15.73 1.63
N ILE A 59 -8.73 -14.50 1.77
CA ILE A 59 -8.24 -13.30 1.08
C ILE A 59 -7.32 -12.54 2.03
N THR A 60 -6.15 -12.14 1.54
CA THR A 60 -5.23 -11.25 2.27
C THR A 60 -5.47 -9.81 1.82
N VAL A 61 -5.87 -8.95 2.73
CA VAL A 61 -6.11 -7.52 2.49
C VAL A 61 -4.96 -6.70 3.06
N LEU A 62 -4.28 -5.93 2.21
CA LEU A 62 -3.32 -4.91 2.59
C LEU A 62 -4.02 -3.55 2.57
N ASP A 63 -4.39 -3.06 3.75
CA ASP A 63 -5.04 -1.76 3.91
C ASP A 63 -4.00 -0.65 4.14
N ASP A 64 -3.81 0.20 3.13
CA ASP A 64 -2.96 1.39 3.15
C ASP A 64 -3.74 2.63 2.70
N THR A 65 -4.97 2.75 3.19
CA THR A 65 -5.96 3.74 2.73
C THR A 65 -5.91 5.08 3.47
N TYR A 66 -4.99 5.26 4.42
CA TYR A 66 -4.90 6.50 5.19
C TYR A 66 -4.61 7.73 4.31
N ASN A 67 -3.63 7.62 3.41
CA ASN A 67 -3.28 8.66 2.45
C ASN A 67 -2.44 8.09 1.29
N ALA A 68 -2.25 8.88 0.23
CA ALA A 68 -1.48 8.47 -0.94
C ALA A 68 -0.61 9.61 -1.48
N SER A 69 0.62 9.25 -1.85
CA SER A 69 1.56 10.06 -2.62
C SER A 69 2.29 9.16 -3.61
N PRO A 70 2.94 9.67 -4.66
CA PRO A 70 3.63 8.84 -5.64
C PRO A 70 4.64 7.87 -5.03
N VAL A 71 5.41 8.34 -4.04
CA VAL A 71 6.39 7.50 -3.32
C VAL A 71 5.71 6.42 -2.51
N SER A 72 4.66 6.77 -1.77
CA SER A 72 3.96 5.80 -0.92
C SER A 72 3.13 4.80 -1.73
N MET A 73 2.63 5.17 -2.92
CA MET A 73 1.97 4.24 -3.86
C MET A 73 2.96 3.17 -4.32
N LYS A 74 4.15 3.58 -4.79
CA LYS A 74 5.20 2.66 -5.24
C LYS A 74 5.64 1.72 -4.11
N ALA A 75 5.87 2.25 -2.91
CA ALA A 75 6.23 1.44 -1.74
C ALA A 75 5.14 0.40 -1.37
N ALA A 76 3.86 0.75 -1.48
CA ALA A 76 2.78 -0.19 -1.21
C ALA A 76 2.66 -1.29 -2.28
N ILE A 77 2.93 -0.95 -3.55
CA ILE A 77 3.00 -1.93 -4.65
C ILE A 77 4.16 -2.92 -4.41
N GLU A 78 5.32 -2.45 -3.98
CA GLU A 78 6.45 -3.32 -3.61
C GLU A 78 6.09 -4.26 -2.45
N VAL A 79 5.36 -3.75 -1.44
CA VAL A 79 4.89 -4.60 -0.33
C VAL A 79 3.91 -5.66 -0.83
N LEU A 80 2.93 -5.30 -1.68
CA LEU A 80 2.01 -6.26 -2.28
C LEU A 80 2.77 -7.36 -3.06
N ALA A 81 3.75 -6.96 -3.87
CA ALA A 81 4.56 -7.89 -4.66
C ALA A 81 5.39 -8.85 -3.79
N GLY A 82 5.76 -8.43 -2.58
CA GLY A 82 6.50 -9.23 -1.61
C GLY A 82 5.66 -10.17 -0.74
N LEU A 83 4.32 -10.10 -0.83
CA LEU A 83 3.44 -11.02 -0.10
C LEU A 83 3.44 -12.41 -0.75
N ASP A 84 3.28 -13.45 0.07
CA ASP A 84 3.20 -14.83 -0.40
C ASP A 84 2.04 -15.00 -1.39
N ARG A 85 2.41 -15.41 -2.61
CA ARG A 85 1.47 -15.52 -3.72
C ARG A 85 0.82 -16.92 -3.73
N LYS A 86 -0.37 -17.03 -3.14
CA LYS A 86 -1.21 -18.23 -3.26
C LYS A 86 -2.19 -18.14 -4.44
N GLY A 87 -2.62 -16.91 -4.77
CA GLY A 87 -3.54 -16.56 -5.85
C GLY A 87 -3.04 -15.35 -6.63
N ARG A 88 -3.95 -14.41 -6.89
CA ARG A 88 -3.66 -13.19 -7.65
C ARG A 88 -3.18 -12.06 -6.74
N HIS A 89 -2.33 -11.20 -7.27
CA HIS A 89 -2.08 -9.87 -6.72
C HIS A 89 -3.00 -8.86 -7.39
N ILE A 90 -3.78 -8.15 -6.60
CA ILE A 90 -4.77 -7.17 -7.04
C ILE A 90 -4.44 -5.83 -6.40
N ALA A 91 -4.27 -4.79 -7.21
CA ALA A 91 -4.07 -3.44 -6.72
C ALA A 91 -5.32 -2.58 -6.94
N VAL A 92 -5.90 -2.06 -5.87
CA VAL A 92 -7.02 -1.10 -5.88
C VAL A 92 -6.47 0.27 -5.52
N LEU A 93 -6.28 1.11 -6.54
CA LEU A 93 -5.60 2.39 -6.42
C LEU A 93 -6.57 3.53 -6.76
N ALA A 94 -6.66 4.54 -5.89
CA ALA A 94 -7.48 5.71 -6.13
C ALA A 94 -6.65 6.99 -6.30
N ASP A 95 -7.32 8.10 -6.53
CA ASP A 95 -6.67 9.39 -6.75
C ASP A 95 -5.70 9.75 -5.63
N MET A 96 -4.56 10.31 -6.03
CA MET A 96 -3.68 11.07 -5.15
C MET A 96 -4.03 12.55 -5.26
N LYS A 97 -4.37 13.16 -4.15
CA LYS A 97 -4.70 14.60 -4.08
C LYS A 97 -3.46 15.43 -3.72
N GLU A 98 -3.56 16.74 -3.85
CA GLU A 98 -2.54 17.71 -3.42
C GLU A 98 -1.19 17.62 -4.15
N LEU A 99 -1.17 17.16 -5.41
CA LEU A 99 0.04 17.01 -6.22
C LEU A 99 0.32 18.19 -7.16
N GLY A 100 -0.55 19.20 -7.19
CA GLY A 100 -0.39 20.39 -8.05
C GLY A 100 -0.49 20.08 -9.54
N GLU A 101 0.26 20.83 -10.35
CA GLU A 101 0.18 20.76 -11.83
C GLU A 101 0.66 19.42 -12.41
N GLU A 102 1.54 18.72 -11.72
CA GLU A 102 2.11 17.45 -12.15
C GLU A 102 1.23 16.22 -11.82
N THR A 103 0.01 16.44 -11.38
CA THR A 103 -0.84 15.38 -10.83
C THR A 103 -1.08 14.24 -11.81
N GLU A 104 -1.36 14.52 -13.08
CA GLU A 104 -1.58 13.48 -14.10
C GLU A 104 -0.31 12.68 -14.38
N ARG A 105 0.83 13.35 -14.46
CA ARG A 105 2.12 12.71 -14.67
C ARG A 105 2.45 11.74 -13.53
N PHE A 106 2.26 12.15 -12.29
CA PHE A 106 2.54 11.29 -11.15
C PHE A 106 1.63 10.06 -11.08
N HIS A 107 0.37 10.19 -11.46
CA HIS A 107 -0.53 9.04 -11.56
C HIS A 107 -0.06 8.08 -12.65
N TYR A 108 0.26 8.60 -13.85
CA TYR A 108 0.81 7.78 -14.93
C TYR A 108 2.10 7.06 -14.53
N GLU A 109 3.04 7.74 -13.87
CA GLU A 109 4.29 7.16 -13.39
C GLU A 109 4.09 6.01 -12.37
N VAL A 110 3.05 6.07 -11.55
CA VAL A 110 2.67 4.96 -10.66
C VAL A 110 2.21 3.75 -11.48
N GLY A 111 1.44 3.97 -12.54
CA GLY A 111 1.04 2.92 -13.46
C GLY A 111 2.22 2.29 -14.20
N ALA A 112 3.12 3.11 -14.73
CA ALA A 112 4.33 2.67 -15.40
C ALA A 112 5.28 1.88 -14.46
N PHE A 113 5.29 2.19 -13.18
CA PHE A 113 6.08 1.48 -12.16
C PHE A 113 5.64 0.02 -11.99
N LEU A 114 4.38 -0.31 -12.27
CA LEU A 114 3.86 -1.68 -12.18
C LEU A 114 4.57 -2.65 -13.15
N LYS A 115 5.27 -2.19 -14.18
CA LYS A 115 6.08 -3.05 -15.05
C LYS A 115 7.13 -3.85 -14.29
N ASP A 116 7.69 -3.26 -13.23
CA ASP A 116 8.72 -3.87 -12.39
C ASP A 116 8.12 -4.75 -11.28
N PHE A 117 6.85 -4.51 -10.94
CA PHE A 117 6.06 -5.21 -9.91
C PHE A 117 4.65 -5.52 -10.44
N PRO A 118 4.52 -6.41 -11.43
CA PRO A 118 3.25 -6.60 -12.14
C PRO A 118 2.18 -7.23 -11.25
N VAL A 119 0.94 -6.78 -11.46
CA VAL A 119 -0.25 -7.30 -10.79
C VAL A 119 -1.16 -8.03 -11.78
N ASP A 120 -1.96 -8.98 -11.30
CA ASP A 120 -2.91 -9.71 -12.13
C ASP A 120 -4.11 -8.83 -12.50
N VAL A 121 -4.56 -8.00 -11.54
CA VAL A 121 -5.67 -7.08 -11.75
C VAL A 121 -5.32 -5.72 -11.14
N LEU A 122 -5.40 -4.68 -11.95
CA LEU A 122 -5.38 -3.30 -11.49
C LEU A 122 -6.81 -2.75 -11.53
N VAL A 123 -7.26 -2.25 -10.39
CA VAL A 123 -8.53 -1.53 -10.26
C VAL A 123 -8.22 -0.09 -9.90
N THR A 124 -8.72 0.86 -10.69
CA THR A 124 -8.56 2.29 -10.39
C THR A 124 -9.90 2.92 -10.05
N CYS A 125 -9.91 3.87 -9.12
CA CYS A 125 -11.10 4.61 -8.71
C CYS A 125 -10.82 6.11 -8.62
N GLY A 126 -11.48 6.88 -9.48
CA GLY A 126 -11.34 8.33 -9.59
C GLY A 126 -10.86 8.76 -10.98
N GLU A 127 -11.05 10.05 -11.28
CA GLU A 127 -10.70 10.61 -12.59
C GLU A 127 -9.19 10.59 -12.85
N LEU A 128 -8.41 10.94 -11.83
CA LEU A 128 -6.96 10.99 -11.93
C LEU A 128 -6.34 9.59 -11.90
N ALA A 129 -6.92 8.68 -11.12
CA ALA A 129 -6.46 7.30 -11.03
C ALA A 129 -6.59 6.55 -12.37
N ALA A 130 -7.43 7.00 -13.30
CA ALA A 130 -7.48 6.47 -14.67
C ALA A 130 -6.10 6.53 -15.35
N ARG A 131 -5.28 7.56 -15.07
CA ARG A 131 -3.92 7.70 -15.60
C ARG A 131 -2.96 6.63 -15.07
N ILE A 132 -3.22 6.08 -13.87
CA ILE A 132 -2.47 4.89 -13.38
C ILE A 132 -2.78 3.71 -14.33
N GLY A 133 -4.04 3.53 -14.70
CA GLY A 133 -4.45 2.52 -15.68
C GLY A 133 -3.73 2.68 -17.01
N ASP A 134 -3.64 3.91 -17.53
CA ASP A 134 -2.97 4.20 -18.80
C ASP A 134 -1.49 3.80 -18.77
N GLY A 135 -0.77 4.20 -17.71
CA GLY A 135 0.63 3.82 -17.51
C GLY A 135 0.83 2.31 -17.37
N ALA A 136 -0.07 1.62 -16.66
CA ALA A 136 0.02 0.17 -16.48
C ALA A 136 -0.23 -0.59 -17.79
N GLU A 137 -1.18 -0.16 -18.62
CA GLU A 137 -1.46 -0.77 -19.92
C GLU A 137 -0.32 -0.54 -20.91
N GLU A 138 0.22 0.68 -20.99
CA GLU A 138 1.32 1.00 -21.91
C GLU A 138 2.59 0.20 -21.59
N TRP A 139 2.89 -0.02 -20.32
CA TRP A 139 4.11 -0.69 -19.88
C TRP A 139 3.92 -2.17 -19.50
N GLY A 140 2.71 -2.73 -19.68
CA GLY A 140 2.43 -4.14 -19.40
C GLY A 140 2.49 -4.50 -17.91
N GLY A 141 2.17 -3.56 -17.04
CA GLY A 141 2.25 -3.72 -15.57
C GLY A 141 1.05 -4.42 -14.94
N ALA A 142 -0.01 -4.72 -15.69
CA ALA A 142 -1.20 -5.39 -15.19
C ALA A 142 -1.76 -6.40 -16.21
N GLY A 143 -2.20 -7.56 -15.73
CA GLY A 143 -2.88 -8.58 -16.56
C GLY A 143 -4.25 -8.10 -17.03
N SER A 144 -4.93 -7.29 -16.24
CA SER A 144 -6.16 -6.58 -16.64
C SER A 144 -6.32 -5.29 -15.86
N VAL A 145 -6.94 -4.28 -16.51
CA VAL A 145 -7.25 -2.98 -15.87
C VAL A 145 -8.76 -2.78 -15.84
N ARG A 146 -9.27 -2.33 -14.69
CA ARG A 146 -10.67 -1.94 -14.49
C ARG A 146 -10.71 -0.53 -13.90
N ARG A 147 -11.49 0.35 -14.51
CA ARG A 147 -11.59 1.77 -14.13
C ARG A 147 -12.99 2.07 -13.61
N PHE A 148 -13.08 2.76 -12.50
CA PHE A 148 -14.32 3.20 -11.86
C PHE A 148 -14.22 4.67 -11.51
N LEU A 149 -15.33 5.38 -11.63
CA LEU A 149 -15.48 6.72 -11.09
C LEU A 149 -16.23 6.69 -9.75
N ASP A 150 -17.14 5.74 -9.60
CA ASP A 150 -17.90 5.53 -8.39
C ASP A 150 -17.30 4.41 -7.52
N ARG A 151 -17.17 4.72 -6.24
CA ARG A 151 -16.58 3.81 -5.26
C ARG A 151 -17.49 2.63 -4.94
N GLU A 152 -18.80 2.79 -4.97
CA GLU A 152 -19.75 1.72 -4.67
C GLU A 152 -19.82 0.71 -5.82
N GLU A 153 -19.80 1.19 -7.08
CA GLU A 153 -19.69 0.32 -8.25
C GLU A 153 -18.39 -0.50 -8.22
N MET A 154 -17.28 0.13 -7.84
CA MET A 154 -16.00 -0.56 -7.64
C MET A 154 -16.10 -1.62 -6.54
N ALA A 155 -16.72 -1.30 -5.40
CA ALA A 155 -16.88 -2.23 -4.29
C ALA A 155 -17.74 -3.45 -4.69
N ASP A 156 -18.80 -3.24 -5.47
CA ASP A 156 -19.64 -4.34 -5.96
C ASP A 156 -18.89 -5.21 -6.99
N PHE A 157 -18.08 -4.62 -7.86
CA PHE A 157 -17.18 -5.38 -8.72
C PHE A 157 -16.21 -6.25 -7.91
N LEU A 158 -15.58 -5.70 -6.88
CA LEU A 158 -14.61 -6.41 -6.05
C LEU A 158 -15.24 -7.61 -5.31
N LYS A 159 -16.48 -7.50 -4.84
CA LYS A 159 -17.21 -8.63 -4.22
C LYS A 159 -17.36 -9.84 -5.16
N GLY A 160 -17.54 -9.59 -6.45
CA GLY A 160 -17.62 -10.65 -7.45
C GLY A 160 -16.26 -11.09 -8.01
N CYS A 161 -15.23 -10.29 -7.81
CA CYS A 161 -13.89 -10.50 -8.38
C CYS A 161 -12.96 -11.27 -7.44
N LEU A 162 -12.95 -10.92 -6.14
CA LEU A 162 -12.03 -11.47 -5.15
C LEU A 162 -12.32 -12.93 -4.85
N GLN A 163 -11.28 -13.73 -4.70
CA GLN A 163 -11.35 -15.19 -4.45
C GLN A 163 -10.36 -15.59 -3.36
N PRO A 164 -10.61 -16.71 -2.65
CA PRO A 164 -9.63 -17.27 -1.71
C PRO A 164 -8.26 -17.47 -2.36
N GLY A 165 -7.22 -17.04 -1.67
CA GLY A 165 -5.84 -17.02 -2.16
C GLY A 165 -5.37 -15.68 -2.71
N ASP A 166 -6.29 -14.76 -3.04
CA ASP A 166 -5.92 -13.43 -3.53
C ASP A 166 -5.28 -12.56 -2.44
N CYS A 167 -4.32 -11.73 -2.86
CA CYS A 167 -3.79 -10.62 -2.07
C CYS A 167 -4.24 -9.31 -2.70
N VAL A 168 -4.94 -8.46 -1.96
CA VAL A 168 -5.48 -7.20 -2.46
C VAL A 168 -4.94 -6.00 -1.67
N LEU A 169 -4.34 -5.04 -2.36
CA LEU A 169 -3.93 -3.75 -1.83
C LEU A 169 -5.05 -2.72 -2.05
N PHE A 170 -5.41 -1.98 -1.01
CA PHE A 170 -6.24 -0.77 -1.11
C PHE A 170 -5.41 0.46 -0.76
N LYS A 171 -5.29 1.43 -1.69
CA LYS A 171 -4.57 2.67 -1.46
C LYS A 171 -5.10 3.85 -2.27
N GLY A 172 -5.23 5.00 -1.61
CA GLY A 172 -5.67 6.26 -2.21
C GLY A 172 -5.61 7.39 -1.18
N SER A 173 -5.81 8.63 -1.62
CA SER A 173 -5.95 9.75 -0.69
C SER A 173 -7.13 9.54 0.25
N ASN A 174 -7.03 10.05 1.47
CA ASN A 174 -8.04 9.88 2.53
C ASN A 174 -9.45 10.27 2.06
N SER A 175 -9.57 11.38 1.32
CA SER A 175 -10.84 11.90 0.79
C SER A 175 -11.55 10.94 -0.20
N MET A 176 -10.82 9.95 -0.76
CA MET A 176 -11.41 8.93 -1.63
C MET A 176 -12.23 7.90 -0.85
N GLY A 177 -12.04 7.81 0.48
CA GLY A 177 -12.82 6.97 1.36
C GLY A 177 -12.69 5.47 1.11
N LEU A 178 -11.53 5.03 0.59
CA LEU A 178 -11.26 3.62 0.32
C LEU A 178 -11.24 2.75 1.58
N SER A 179 -10.96 3.32 2.76
CA SER A 179 -11.01 2.58 4.03
C SER A 179 -12.36 1.88 4.23
N LYS A 180 -13.47 2.60 3.93
CA LYS A 180 -14.83 2.04 4.03
C LYS A 180 -15.11 0.88 3.05
N VAL A 181 -14.37 0.83 1.96
CA VAL A 181 -14.43 -0.29 1.01
C VAL A 181 -13.57 -1.44 1.52
N ALA A 182 -12.32 -1.18 1.88
CA ALA A 182 -11.40 -2.20 2.39
C ALA A 182 -12.00 -2.93 3.61
N GLU A 183 -12.60 -2.20 4.56
CA GLU A 183 -13.25 -2.75 5.75
C GLU A 183 -14.32 -3.81 5.42
N ARG A 184 -15.02 -3.71 4.29
CA ARG A 184 -16.01 -4.71 3.87
C ARG A 184 -15.41 -6.10 3.61
N PHE A 185 -14.11 -6.17 3.37
CA PHE A 185 -13.39 -7.39 3.04
C PHE A 185 -12.61 -7.98 4.22
N TYR A 186 -12.56 -7.31 5.38
CA TYR A 186 -11.87 -7.84 6.55
C TYR A 186 -12.58 -7.58 7.90
N ALA A 187 -13.59 -6.69 7.97
CA ALA A 187 -14.37 -6.43 9.20
C ALA A 187 -15.43 -7.51 9.49
#